data_1eb427ffc3e082bc5254e02396fa3c6d
#
_entry.id   1eb427ffc3e082bc5254e02396fa3c6d
#
_cell.length_a   1.000
_cell.length_b   1.000
_cell.length_c   1.000
_cell.angle_alpha   90.00
_cell.angle_beta   90.00
_cell.angle_gamma   90.00
#
_symmetry.space_group_name_H-M   'P 1'
#
loop_
_entity.id
_entity.type
_entity.pdbx_description
1 polymer ?
#
loop_
_entity_poly.entity_id
_entity_poly.type
_entity_poly.pdbx_seq_one_letter_code
_entity_poly.pdbx_strand_id
1 'polypeptide(L)'
;MHTLKETAKKHLSFLCETIENRCVGSKGNLAATKYFQEQLEANHWQIESQEFDAFDWESEKAFIETETIKLDAFSSPYSEPCNMEAEVAIVSTVDELEKASARNKILVVKGELAKEQLMPKNFIFYNPDHHKKIISLFETSGAKALIFIVNKSGAYEGGEYPFPVVEDGDFKIPSVYISEETGEQ
;
A
#
# COMPACT_ATOMS: atom_id res chain seq x y z
N MET A 1 12.77 -21.52 33.83
CA MET A 1 13.60 -20.62 32.96
C MET A 1 13.23 -20.92 31.53
N HIS A 2 12.52 -20.02 30.86
CA HIS A 2 12.18 -20.22 29.45
C HIS A 2 13.45 -20.18 28.57
N THR A 3 13.52 -21.05 27.59
CA THR A 3 14.60 -21.00 26.59
C THR A 3 14.45 -19.77 25.70
N LEU A 4 15.51 -19.26 25.08
CA LEU A 4 15.45 -18.17 24.11
C LEU A 4 14.43 -18.47 23.00
N LYS A 5 14.34 -19.74 22.59
CA LYS A 5 13.37 -20.17 21.56
C LYS A 5 11.92 -20.00 22.01
N GLU A 6 11.60 -20.37 23.25
CA GLU A 6 10.25 -20.21 23.80
C GLU A 6 9.87 -18.74 23.96
N THR A 7 10.82 -17.92 24.41
CA THR A 7 10.64 -16.47 24.53
C THR A 7 10.41 -15.84 23.17
N ALA A 8 11.22 -16.15 22.17
CA ALA A 8 11.05 -15.66 20.81
C ALA A 8 9.68 -16.09 20.22
N LYS A 9 9.31 -17.37 20.39
CA LYS A 9 8.01 -17.86 19.92
C LYS A 9 6.84 -17.11 20.55
N LYS A 10 6.90 -16.83 21.86
CA LYS A 10 5.87 -16.06 22.58
C LYS A 10 5.72 -14.66 21.96
N HIS A 11 6.83 -13.96 21.69
CA HIS A 11 6.77 -12.63 21.10
C HIS A 11 6.21 -12.65 19.68
N LEU A 12 6.66 -13.61 18.85
CA LEU A 12 6.16 -13.77 17.50
C LEU A 12 4.68 -14.09 17.45
N SER A 13 4.22 -15.06 18.29
CA SER A 13 2.79 -15.41 18.36
C SER A 13 1.94 -14.20 18.76
N PHE A 14 2.36 -13.45 19.78
CA PHE A 14 1.61 -12.26 20.17
C PHE A 14 1.56 -11.19 19.08
N LEU A 15 2.72 -10.86 18.51
CA LEU A 15 2.83 -9.79 17.51
C LEU A 15 2.25 -10.15 16.12
N CYS A 16 2.22 -11.44 15.77
CA CYS A 16 1.82 -11.87 14.41
C CYS A 16 0.50 -12.63 14.37
N GLU A 17 0.03 -13.20 15.48
CA GLU A 17 -1.20 -13.99 15.52
C GLU A 17 -2.31 -13.27 16.33
N THR A 18 -1.94 -12.51 17.39
CA THR A 18 -2.91 -11.81 18.24
C THR A 18 -3.20 -10.41 17.73
N ILE A 19 -2.21 -9.74 17.14
CA ILE A 19 -2.36 -8.41 16.56
C ILE A 19 -2.50 -8.56 15.05
N GLU A 20 -3.71 -8.32 14.51
CA GLU A 20 -4.04 -8.51 13.11
C GLU A 20 -3.24 -7.57 12.19
N ASN A 21 -3.12 -6.31 12.55
CA ASN A 21 -2.28 -5.34 11.83
C ASN A 21 -1.53 -4.43 12.81
N ARG A 22 -0.47 -3.79 12.32
CA ARG A 22 0.35 -2.85 13.10
C ARG A 22 0.65 -1.58 12.30
N CYS A 23 -0.25 -1.22 11.40
CA CYS A 23 -0.13 0.04 10.66
C CYS A 23 -0.02 1.21 11.64
N VAL A 24 0.85 2.15 11.35
CA VAL A 24 1.06 3.33 12.20
C VAL A 24 -0.26 4.06 12.40
N GLY A 25 -0.58 4.44 13.64
CA GLY A 25 -1.86 5.07 14.01
C GLY A 25 -2.96 4.08 14.40
N SER A 26 -2.87 2.81 14.01
CA SER A 26 -3.90 1.81 14.30
C SER A 26 -3.92 1.36 15.77
N LYS A 27 -5.05 0.80 16.20
CA LYS A 27 -5.18 0.14 17.51
C LYS A 27 -4.15 -0.97 17.70
N GLY A 28 -3.85 -1.72 16.64
CA GLY A 28 -2.84 -2.77 16.67
C GLY A 28 -1.42 -2.23 16.84
N ASN A 29 -1.10 -1.07 16.25
CA ASN A 29 0.17 -0.37 16.48
C ASN A 29 0.32 0.03 17.95
N LEU A 30 -0.72 0.64 18.54
CA LEU A 30 -0.73 1.01 19.95
C LEU A 30 -0.57 -0.22 20.86
N ALA A 31 -1.28 -1.32 20.56
CA ALA A 31 -1.17 -2.56 21.31
C ALA A 31 0.24 -3.17 21.24
N ALA A 32 0.88 -3.15 20.05
CA ALA A 32 2.24 -3.63 19.86
C ALA A 32 3.26 -2.77 20.62
N THR A 33 3.11 -1.45 20.57
CA THR A 33 3.98 -0.50 21.28
C THR A 33 3.86 -0.70 22.79
N LYS A 34 2.64 -0.81 23.31
CA LYS A 34 2.40 -1.09 24.73
C LYS A 34 3.01 -2.43 25.16
N TYR A 35 2.82 -3.48 24.36
CA TYR A 35 3.43 -4.77 24.63
C TYR A 35 4.96 -4.69 24.70
N PHE A 36 5.58 -3.97 23.77
CA PHE A 36 7.03 -3.75 23.76
C PHE A 36 7.49 -3.03 25.04
N GLN A 37 6.79 -1.97 25.42
CA GLN A 37 7.04 -1.24 26.66
C GLN A 37 6.99 -2.17 27.88
N GLU A 38 5.93 -2.96 28.04
CA GLU A 38 5.77 -3.90 29.14
C GLU A 38 6.92 -4.93 29.22
N GLN A 39 7.42 -5.41 28.05
CA GLN A 39 8.55 -6.34 28.02
C GLN A 39 9.86 -5.68 28.46
N LEU A 40 10.08 -4.42 28.13
CA LEU A 40 11.26 -3.67 28.56
C LEU A 40 11.21 -3.36 30.06
N GLU A 41 10.08 -2.91 30.60
CA GLU A 41 9.85 -2.65 32.01
C GLU A 41 10.07 -3.91 32.87
N ALA A 42 9.59 -5.06 32.40
CA ALA A 42 9.82 -6.35 33.04
C ALA A 42 11.31 -6.75 33.12
N ASN A 43 12.14 -6.16 32.26
CA ASN A 43 13.59 -6.34 32.26
C ASN A 43 14.34 -5.15 32.87
N HIS A 44 13.66 -4.30 33.63
CA HIS A 44 14.19 -3.18 34.37
C HIS A 44 14.82 -2.06 33.50
N TRP A 45 14.37 -1.92 32.25
CA TRP A 45 14.75 -0.80 31.42
C TRP A 45 13.96 0.46 31.80
N GLN A 46 14.62 1.60 31.75
CA GLN A 46 13.94 2.89 31.79
C GLN A 46 13.41 3.22 30.41
N ILE A 47 12.16 3.66 30.35
CA ILE A 47 11.47 3.93 29.09
C ILE A 47 11.03 5.38 29.04
N GLU A 48 11.26 6.01 27.90
CA GLU A 48 10.70 7.29 27.54
C GLU A 48 9.83 7.09 26.30
N SER A 49 8.61 7.57 26.34
CA SER A 49 7.66 7.50 25.21
C SER A 49 7.38 8.88 24.69
N GLN A 50 7.43 9.03 23.37
CA GLN A 50 7.00 10.26 22.71
C GLN A 50 5.81 9.94 21.81
N GLU A 51 4.72 10.64 22.01
CA GLU A 51 3.51 10.52 21.19
C GLU A 51 3.55 11.51 20.04
N PHE A 52 3.01 11.10 18.90
CA PHE A 52 2.82 11.97 17.74
C PHE A 52 1.53 11.56 17.01
N ASP A 53 0.92 12.52 16.35
CA ASP A 53 -0.28 12.27 15.55
C ASP A 53 0.09 11.49 14.28
N ALA A 54 -0.74 10.51 13.93
CA ALA A 54 -0.61 9.71 12.72
C ALA A 54 -1.98 9.46 12.11
N PHE A 55 -2.02 9.31 10.79
CA PHE A 55 -3.22 8.87 10.11
C PHE A 55 -3.47 7.38 10.40
N ASP A 56 -4.68 7.07 10.86
CA ASP A 56 -5.20 5.71 10.86
C ASP A 56 -5.91 5.48 9.53
N TRP A 57 -5.69 4.31 8.94
CA TRP A 57 -6.29 3.93 7.66
C TRP A 57 -6.83 2.50 7.75
N GLU A 58 -8.10 2.36 7.46
CA GLU A 58 -8.77 1.07 7.40
C GLU A 58 -9.22 0.82 5.96
N SER A 59 -8.83 -0.32 5.41
CA SER A 59 -9.24 -0.75 4.08
C SER A 59 -10.46 -1.63 4.18
N GLU A 60 -11.52 -1.25 3.47
CA GLU A 60 -12.60 -2.15 3.13
C GLU A 60 -12.25 -2.99 1.89
N LYS A 61 -13.10 -3.97 1.56
CA LYS A 61 -12.94 -4.76 0.35
C LYS A 61 -13.12 -3.87 -0.88
N ALA A 62 -12.11 -3.87 -1.75
CA ALA A 62 -12.20 -3.26 -3.07
C ALA A 62 -12.49 -4.32 -4.13
N PHE A 63 -13.16 -3.93 -5.20
CA PHE A 63 -13.38 -4.80 -6.35
C PHE A 63 -13.41 -4.00 -7.65
N ILE A 64 -13.08 -4.69 -8.74
CA ILE A 64 -13.20 -4.18 -10.11
C ILE A 64 -14.30 -5.00 -10.77
N GLU A 65 -15.27 -4.33 -11.37
CA GLU A 65 -16.41 -4.98 -12.01
C GLU A 65 -16.56 -4.52 -13.46
N THR A 66 -16.76 -5.46 -14.35
CA THR A 66 -17.11 -5.22 -15.75
C THR A 66 -18.47 -5.89 -16.02
N GLU A 67 -18.98 -5.79 -17.23
CA GLU A 67 -20.24 -6.49 -17.62
C GLU A 67 -20.18 -8.00 -17.41
N THR A 68 -18.98 -8.59 -17.43
CA THR A 68 -18.79 -10.06 -17.44
C THR A 68 -17.97 -10.60 -16.29
N ILE A 69 -17.17 -9.78 -15.63
CA ILE A 69 -16.18 -10.20 -14.62
C ILE A 69 -16.28 -9.32 -13.39
N LYS A 70 -16.13 -9.95 -12.22
CA LYS A 70 -15.91 -9.27 -10.95
C LYS A 70 -14.64 -9.81 -10.32
N LEU A 71 -13.68 -8.94 -10.06
CA LEU A 71 -12.37 -9.26 -9.52
C LEU A 71 -12.24 -8.61 -8.14
N ASP A 72 -11.77 -9.37 -7.16
CA ASP A 72 -11.33 -8.80 -5.89
C ASP A 72 -10.04 -8.00 -6.11
N ALA A 73 -9.95 -6.85 -5.48
CA ALA A 73 -8.81 -5.95 -5.55
C ALA A 73 -8.38 -5.51 -4.14
N PHE A 74 -7.16 -5.01 -4.06
CA PHE A 74 -6.62 -4.43 -2.84
C PHE A 74 -6.60 -2.90 -2.99
N SER A 75 -7.08 -2.18 -1.99
CA SER A 75 -6.94 -0.72 -1.95
C SER A 75 -5.48 -0.34 -1.76
N SER A 76 -4.99 0.64 -2.49
CA SER A 76 -3.70 1.24 -2.18
C SER A 76 -3.75 1.91 -0.79
N PRO A 77 -2.69 1.81 0.02
CA PRO A 77 -2.65 2.43 1.34
C PRO A 77 -3.00 3.92 1.27
N TYR A 78 -3.91 4.35 2.15
CA TYR A 78 -4.42 5.73 2.27
C TYR A 78 -5.17 6.26 1.03
N SER A 79 -5.55 5.39 0.10
CA SER A 79 -6.35 5.78 -1.06
C SER A 79 -7.72 6.32 -0.67
N GLU A 80 -8.16 7.34 -1.38
CA GLU A 80 -9.54 7.83 -1.23
C GLU A 80 -10.55 6.76 -1.71
N PRO A 81 -11.69 6.60 -1.03
CA PRO A 81 -12.73 5.69 -1.48
C PRO A 81 -13.40 6.21 -2.75
N CYS A 82 -13.78 5.29 -3.63
CA CYS A 82 -14.57 5.63 -4.80
C CYS A 82 -15.56 4.53 -5.16
N ASN A 83 -16.65 4.94 -5.83
CA ASN A 83 -17.55 4.05 -6.54
C ASN A 83 -17.87 4.73 -7.87
N MET A 84 -17.30 4.24 -8.95
CA MET A 84 -17.38 4.89 -10.26
C MET A 84 -17.33 3.89 -11.41
N GLU A 85 -17.89 4.33 -12.54
CA GLU A 85 -17.81 3.65 -13.82
C GLU A 85 -17.21 4.59 -14.86
N ALA A 86 -16.26 4.11 -15.65
CA ALA A 86 -15.66 4.86 -16.75
C ALA A 86 -15.01 3.93 -17.77
N GLU A 87 -14.72 4.46 -18.96
CA GLU A 87 -13.86 3.80 -19.93
C GLU A 87 -12.47 3.57 -19.35
N VAL A 88 -11.80 2.52 -19.85
CA VAL A 88 -10.44 2.15 -19.45
C VAL A 88 -9.43 2.64 -20.47
N ALA A 89 -8.29 3.11 -19.99
CA ALA A 89 -7.06 3.29 -20.76
C ALA A 89 -5.94 2.48 -20.12
N ILE A 90 -5.05 1.89 -20.90
CA ILE A 90 -3.99 1.01 -20.40
C ILE A 90 -2.64 1.64 -20.73
N VAL A 91 -1.73 1.65 -19.78
CA VAL A 91 -0.34 2.13 -19.94
C VAL A 91 0.65 1.20 -19.26
N SER A 92 1.81 1.02 -19.88
CA SER A 92 2.85 0.11 -19.39
C SER A 92 4.21 0.79 -19.24
N THR A 93 4.42 1.91 -19.92
CA THR A 93 5.68 2.66 -19.94
C THR A 93 5.46 4.13 -19.66
N VAL A 94 6.51 4.85 -19.24
CA VAL A 94 6.45 6.30 -19.03
C VAL A 94 6.06 7.03 -20.32
N ASP A 95 6.58 6.59 -21.46
CA ASP A 95 6.26 7.19 -22.78
C ASP A 95 4.79 7.02 -23.15
N GLU A 96 4.20 5.86 -22.82
CA GLU A 96 2.76 5.64 -23.01
C GLU A 96 1.94 6.51 -22.08
N LEU A 97 2.35 6.65 -20.81
CA LEU A 97 1.66 7.48 -19.84
C LEU A 97 1.68 8.97 -20.25
N GLU A 98 2.81 9.48 -20.76
CA GLU A 98 2.92 10.85 -21.28
C GLU A 98 1.97 11.14 -22.45
N LYS A 99 1.68 10.12 -23.26
CA LYS A 99 0.84 10.23 -24.47
C LYS A 99 -0.61 9.82 -24.22
N ALA A 100 -0.90 9.27 -23.04
CA ALA A 100 -2.20 8.69 -22.74
C ALA A 100 -3.31 9.74 -22.72
N SER A 101 -4.42 9.42 -23.37
CA SER A 101 -5.67 10.16 -23.23
C SER A 101 -6.50 9.56 -22.09
N ALA A 102 -6.11 9.86 -20.84
CA ALA A 102 -6.70 9.28 -19.65
C ALA A 102 -7.80 10.13 -19.00
N ARG A 103 -8.08 11.31 -19.57
CA ARG A 103 -9.06 12.23 -19.02
C ARG A 103 -10.45 11.57 -18.89
N ASN A 104 -10.98 11.58 -17.67
CA ASN A 104 -12.25 10.97 -17.30
C ASN A 104 -12.31 9.43 -17.42
N LYS A 105 -11.18 8.76 -17.55
CA LYS A 105 -11.07 7.30 -17.64
C LYS A 105 -10.50 6.70 -16.36
N ILE A 106 -10.67 5.40 -16.22
CA ILE A 106 -9.90 4.59 -15.29
C ILE A 106 -8.61 4.19 -16.01
N LEU A 107 -7.47 4.48 -15.40
CA LEU A 107 -6.18 4.16 -15.97
C LEU A 107 -5.66 2.84 -15.39
N VAL A 108 -5.50 1.83 -16.25
CA VAL A 108 -4.86 0.57 -15.89
C VAL A 108 -3.36 0.70 -16.12
N VAL A 109 -2.61 0.54 -15.06
CA VAL A 109 -1.15 0.71 -15.00
C VAL A 109 -0.48 -0.63 -14.81
N LYS A 110 0.45 -0.99 -15.68
CA LYS A 110 1.18 -2.26 -15.62
C LYS A 110 2.64 -2.11 -16.05
N GLY A 111 3.34 -3.24 -16.16
CA GLY A 111 4.70 -3.27 -16.71
C GLY A 111 5.70 -2.45 -15.88
N GLU A 112 6.49 -1.60 -16.54
CA GLU A 112 7.53 -0.82 -15.86
C GLU A 112 6.99 0.18 -14.84
N LEU A 113 5.77 0.67 -15.03
CA LEU A 113 5.13 1.64 -14.13
C LEU A 113 4.61 1.01 -12.83
N ALA A 114 4.46 -0.31 -12.79
CA ALA A 114 3.94 -1.06 -11.63
C ALA A 114 4.94 -2.08 -11.06
N LYS A 115 6.21 -2.03 -11.49
CA LYS A 115 7.23 -3.01 -11.08
C LYS A 115 7.81 -2.76 -9.69
N GLU A 116 7.70 -1.54 -9.20
CA GLU A 116 8.24 -1.12 -7.90
C GLU A 116 7.28 -0.16 -7.22
N GLN A 117 7.43 -0.03 -5.90
CA GLN A 117 6.66 0.92 -5.13
C GLN A 117 7.13 2.34 -5.41
N LEU A 118 6.22 3.18 -5.86
CA LEU A 118 6.49 4.61 -6.02
C LEU A 118 6.49 5.29 -4.64
N MET A 119 7.47 6.15 -4.41
CA MET A 119 7.52 6.93 -3.18
C MET A 119 6.48 8.05 -3.20
N PRO A 120 5.87 8.37 -2.04
CA PRO A 120 5.03 9.55 -1.91
C PRO A 120 5.77 10.80 -2.37
N LYS A 121 5.08 11.72 -3.04
CA LYS A 121 5.73 12.87 -3.69
C LYS A 121 6.48 13.79 -2.72
N ASN A 122 6.09 13.81 -1.45
CA ASN A 122 6.70 14.62 -0.40
C ASN A 122 7.66 13.82 0.52
N PHE A 123 7.98 12.58 0.17
CA PHE A 123 8.86 11.76 0.99
C PHE A 123 10.29 12.32 0.99
N ILE A 124 10.81 12.67 2.17
CA ILE A 124 12.01 13.49 2.32
C ILE A 124 13.33 12.69 2.27
N PHE A 125 13.30 11.36 2.53
CA PHE A 125 14.53 10.57 2.64
C PHE A 125 14.97 9.92 1.32
N TYR A 126 14.01 9.44 0.56
CA TYR A 126 14.27 8.77 -0.72
C TYR A 126 13.11 9.04 -1.68
N ASN A 127 13.34 9.88 -2.64
CA ASN A 127 12.33 10.21 -3.65
C ASN A 127 13.00 10.49 -5.00
N PRO A 128 13.30 9.43 -5.78
CA PRO A 128 13.96 9.55 -7.07
C PRO A 128 13.16 10.41 -8.05
N ASP A 129 13.85 11.09 -8.94
CA ASP A 129 13.22 11.99 -9.91
C ASP A 129 12.26 11.25 -10.86
N HIS A 130 12.53 9.98 -11.18
CA HIS A 130 11.61 9.19 -12.00
C HIS A 130 10.30 8.86 -11.26
N HIS A 131 10.31 8.62 -9.93
CA HIS A 131 9.08 8.47 -9.14
C HIS A 131 8.26 9.76 -9.14
N LYS A 132 8.89 10.91 -8.89
CA LYS A 132 8.22 12.22 -8.95
C LYS A 132 7.60 12.48 -10.32
N LYS A 133 8.33 12.13 -11.38
CA LYS A 133 7.83 12.25 -12.75
C LYS A 133 6.59 11.40 -12.97
N ILE A 134 6.62 10.13 -12.59
CA ILE A 134 5.49 9.20 -12.77
C ILE A 134 4.27 9.68 -11.96
N ILE A 135 4.44 10.05 -10.70
CA ILE A 135 3.36 10.59 -9.86
C ILE A 135 2.76 11.85 -10.49
N SER A 136 3.61 12.79 -10.93
CA SER A 136 3.14 14.01 -11.62
C SER A 136 2.37 13.71 -12.90
N LEU A 137 2.78 12.71 -13.66
CA LEU A 137 2.07 12.29 -14.87
C LEU A 137 0.70 11.70 -14.53
N PHE A 138 0.57 10.89 -13.49
CA PHE A 138 -0.74 10.43 -13.03
C PHE A 138 -1.63 11.60 -12.64
N GLU A 139 -1.15 12.52 -11.82
CA GLU A 139 -1.93 13.68 -11.36
C GLU A 139 -2.39 14.58 -12.52
N THR A 140 -1.58 14.72 -13.55
CA THR A 140 -1.89 15.56 -14.71
C THR A 140 -2.65 14.84 -15.82
N SER A 141 -2.75 13.52 -15.77
CA SER A 141 -3.45 12.69 -16.78
C SER A 141 -4.95 12.97 -16.87
N GLY A 142 -5.54 13.43 -15.78
CA GLY A 142 -6.99 13.58 -15.63
C GLY A 142 -7.74 12.27 -15.46
N ALA A 143 -7.03 11.18 -15.11
CA ALA A 143 -7.64 9.90 -14.75
C ALA A 143 -8.53 10.07 -13.51
N LYS A 144 -9.63 9.32 -13.47
CA LYS A 144 -10.56 9.30 -12.33
C LYS A 144 -10.15 8.32 -11.26
N ALA A 145 -9.52 7.23 -11.65
CA ALA A 145 -8.99 6.21 -10.75
C ALA A 145 -7.83 5.47 -11.42
N LEU A 146 -7.01 4.81 -10.61
CA LEU A 146 -5.91 3.97 -11.07
C LEU A 146 -6.15 2.51 -10.66
N ILE A 147 -5.86 1.59 -11.55
CA ILE A 147 -5.81 0.15 -11.27
C ILE A 147 -4.38 -0.30 -11.62
N PHE A 148 -3.64 -0.73 -10.61
CA PHE A 148 -2.30 -1.27 -10.84
C PHE A 148 -2.35 -2.79 -10.98
N ILE A 149 -1.72 -3.30 -12.03
CA ILE A 149 -1.45 -4.73 -12.19
C ILE A 149 -0.01 -4.96 -11.77
N VAL A 150 0.18 -5.56 -10.59
CA VAL A 150 1.49 -5.71 -9.97
C VAL A 150 1.99 -7.13 -10.07
N ASN A 151 3.28 -7.27 -10.38
CA ASN A 151 3.95 -8.56 -10.38
C ASN A 151 4.50 -8.86 -8.98
N LYS A 152 4.43 -10.12 -8.58
CA LYS A 152 5.01 -10.59 -7.32
C LYS A 152 6.54 -10.48 -7.42
N SER A 153 7.13 -9.63 -6.60
CA SER A 153 8.59 -9.53 -6.52
C SER A 153 9.14 -10.79 -5.84
N GLY A 154 10.07 -11.48 -6.49
CA GLY A 154 10.77 -12.63 -5.92
C GLY A 154 11.58 -12.32 -4.65
N ALA A 155 11.80 -11.04 -4.33
CA ALA A 155 12.43 -10.60 -3.10
C ALA A 155 11.52 -10.77 -1.85
N TYR A 156 10.23 -10.98 -2.04
CA TYR A 156 9.25 -11.11 -0.96
C TYR A 156 8.62 -12.51 -0.98
N GLU A 157 9.45 -13.55 -0.86
CA GLU A 157 8.94 -14.92 -0.73
C GLU A 157 7.96 -15.03 0.44
N GLY A 158 6.71 -15.41 0.14
CA GLY A 158 5.62 -15.50 1.11
C GLY A 158 5.02 -14.15 1.52
N GLY A 159 5.47 -13.06 0.93
CA GLY A 159 4.95 -11.73 1.15
C GLY A 159 3.75 -11.39 0.29
N GLU A 160 3.10 -10.31 0.67
CA GLU A 160 2.07 -9.65 -0.11
C GLU A 160 2.68 -9.00 -1.36
N TYR A 161 1.85 -8.73 -2.35
CA TYR A 161 2.26 -7.94 -3.51
C TYR A 161 2.68 -6.55 -3.04
N PRO A 162 3.77 -5.98 -3.57
CA PRO A 162 4.11 -4.61 -3.26
C PRO A 162 3.00 -3.68 -3.76
N PHE A 163 2.49 -2.82 -2.90
CA PHE A 163 1.57 -1.79 -3.34
C PHE A 163 2.36 -0.71 -4.11
N PRO A 164 1.91 -0.40 -5.33
CA PRO A 164 2.69 0.47 -6.21
C PRO A 164 2.67 1.93 -5.80
N VAL A 165 1.63 2.37 -5.09
CA VAL A 165 1.48 3.73 -4.58
C VAL A 165 1.15 3.67 -3.10
N VAL A 166 1.87 4.47 -2.32
CA VAL A 166 1.51 4.81 -0.94
C VAL A 166 1.09 6.27 -0.95
N GLU A 167 -0.16 6.51 -0.63
CA GLU A 167 -0.70 7.85 -0.61
C GLU A 167 -0.47 8.48 0.76
N ASP A 168 -0.11 9.74 0.77
CA ASP A 168 0.19 10.50 2.01
C ASP A 168 -0.83 11.62 2.27
N GLY A 169 -2.01 11.49 1.64
CA GLY A 169 -3.07 12.49 1.70
C GLY A 169 -2.96 13.61 0.66
N ASP A 170 -1.87 13.67 -0.08
CA ASP A 170 -1.64 14.65 -1.15
C ASP A 170 -2.09 14.13 -2.52
N PHE A 171 -2.05 12.84 -2.73
CA PHE A 171 -2.49 12.20 -3.97
C PHE A 171 -4.00 11.99 -3.93
N LYS A 172 -4.73 12.53 -4.91
CA LYS A 172 -6.20 12.62 -4.88
C LYS A 172 -6.90 11.70 -5.88
N ILE A 173 -6.19 10.76 -6.47
CA ILE A 173 -6.75 9.82 -7.44
C ILE A 173 -6.92 8.48 -6.74
N PRO A 174 -8.17 8.00 -6.54
CA PRO A 174 -8.43 6.70 -5.95
C PRO A 174 -7.66 5.59 -6.67
N SER A 175 -7.04 4.67 -5.93
CA SER A 175 -6.28 3.60 -6.53
C SER A 175 -6.47 2.26 -5.85
N VAL A 176 -6.41 1.21 -6.68
CA VAL A 176 -6.41 -0.18 -6.27
C VAL A 176 -5.32 -0.95 -6.99
N TYR A 177 -4.94 -2.10 -6.48
CA TYR A 177 -4.02 -3.00 -7.17
C TYR A 177 -4.52 -4.45 -7.17
N ILE A 178 -4.14 -5.18 -8.20
CA ILE A 178 -4.41 -6.60 -8.39
C ILE A 178 -3.13 -7.31 -8.81
N SER A 179 -3.10 -8.62 -8.64
CA SER A 179 -2.00 -9.44 -9.14
C SER A 179 -1.99 -9.50 -10.67
N GLU A 180 -0.84 -9.80 -11.27
CA GLU A 180 -0.70 -10.06 -12.70
C GLU A 180 -1.63 -11.20 -13.17
N GLU A 181 -1.73 -12.29 -12.40
CA GLU A 181 -2.63 -13.41 -12.69
C GLU A 181 -4.11 -12.98 -12.73
N THR A 182 -4.52 -12.06 -11.85
CA THR A 182 -5.87 -11.51 -11.86
C THR A 182 -6.07 -10.53 -13.02
N GLY A 183 -5.04 -9.77 -13.35
CA GLY A 183 -5.08 -8.78 -14.43
C GLY A 183 -5.05 -9.36 -15.86
N GLU A 184 -4.72 -10.64 -16.02
CA GLU A 184 -4.79 -11.37 -17.29
C GLU A 184 -6.20 -11.87 -17.65
N GLN A 185 -7.14 -11.84 -16.71
CA GLN A 185 -8.54 -12.23 -16.90
C GLN A 185 -9.34 -11.11 -17.57
#